data_1ddfaca75816638bbce8013736f47a6c
#
_entry.id   1ddfaca75816638bbce8013736f47a6c
#
_cell.length_a   1.000
_cell.length_b   1.000
_cell.length_c   1.000
_cell.angle_alpha   90.00
_cell.angle_beta   90.00
_cell.angle_gamma   90.00
#
_symmetry.space_group_name_H-M   'P 1'
#
loop_
_entity.id
_entity.type
_entity.pdbx_description
1 polymer ?
#
loop_
_entity_poly.entity_id
_entity_poly.type
_entity_poly.pdbx_seq_one_letter_code
_entity_poly.pdbx_strand_id
1 'polypeptide(L)'
;LSFPSNYLILSELKMNNHWKIQPSIVLNASPVMPVMVIQDLENAVPLAKALVAGGIRVLEITLRTAVALEAIRQISKEVPGAIVGAGTILTPEQLKAAEEAGAVFAISPGLTPTLLVAAQKSSIALIPGISNLSELMLGMEYGLDHFKFFPAENAGGIPMLKAIAGPIPQVTFCPTGGISLANYNDYLKLSNVACVGGSWLAPADVVKNKDWAKVTELAQQAIAGVNR
;
A
#
# COMPACT_ATOMS: atom_id res chain seq x y z
N LEU A 1 -26.22 -23.47 -29.56
CA LEU A 1 -24.97 -22.79 -29.23
C LEU A 1 -24.83 -22.83 -27.70
N SER A 2 -24.10 -23.83 -27.17
CA SER A 2 -23.77 -23.93 -25.76
C SER A 2 -22.58 -23.03 -25.48
N PHE A 3 -22.76 -22.03 -24.61
CA PHE A 3 -21.65 -21.25 -24.08
C PHE A 3 -20.81 -22.16 -23.16
N PRO A 4 -19.48 -22.14 -23.29
CA PRO A 4 -18.64 -22.94 -22.39
C PRO A 4 -18.78 -22.43 -20.96
N SER A 5 -18.88 -23.36 -19.99
CA SER A 5 -19.06 -23.17 -18.55
C SER A 5 -17.84 -22.54 -17.85
N ASN A 6 -17.34 -21.43 -18.36
CA ASN A 6 -16.28 -20.63 -17.68
C ASN A 6 -16.80 -19.82 -16.47
N TYR A 7 -18.11 -19.79 -16.23
CA TYR A 7 -18.71 -19.11 -15.07
C TYR A 7 -18.54 -19.86 -13.74
N LEU A 8 -18.21 -21.16 -13.79
CA LEU A 8 -18.02 -21.97 -12.57
C LEU A 8 -16.64 -21.83 -11.94
N ILE A 9 -15.66 -21.24 -12.64
CA ILE A 9 -14.30 -21.08 -12.12
C ILE A 9 -14.19 -19.84 -11.19
N LEU A 10 -15.05 -18.85 -11.35
CA LEU A 10 -15.00 -17.62 -10.55
C LEU A 10 -15.48 -17.78 -9.09
N SER A 11 -16.29 -18.82 -8.79
CA SER A 11 -16.75 -19.05 -7.42
C SER A 11 -15.68 -19.69 -6.50
N GLU A 12 -14.62 -20.25 -7.08
CA GLU A 12 -13.47 -20.80 -6.34
C GLU A 12 -12.31 -19.82 -6.17
N LEU A 13 -12.38 -18.64 -6.80
CA LEU A 13 -11.32 -17.64 -6.86
C LEU A 13 -11.44 -16.54 -5.79
N LYS A 14 -12.01 -16.84 -4.61
CA LYS A 14 -11.98 -15.86 -3.51
C LYS A 14 -10.56 -15.69 -3.02
N MET A 15 -10.03 -14.46 -3.10
CA MET A 15 -8.81 -14.06 -2.40
C MET A 15 -9.00 -14.37 -0.93
N ASN A 16 -8.28 -15.34 -0.38
CA ASN A 16 -8.67 -15.97 0.88
C ASN A 16 -7.63 -15.88 1.98
N ASN A 17 -8.13 -15.98 3.13
CA ASN A 17 -7.75 -16.26 4.53
C ASN A 17 -6.34 -16.84 4.82
N HIS A 18 -5.49 -17.12 3.83
CA HIS A 18 -4.13 -17.62 4.03
C HIS A 18 -3.05 -16.52 4.07
N TRP A 19 -3.45 -15.26 3.84
CA TRP A 19 -2.52 -14.15 3.96
C TRP A 19 -2.06 -13.93 5.40
N LYS A 20 -0.78 -13.71 5.60
CA LYS A 20 -0.16 -13.43 6.90
C LYS A 20 -0.83 -12.26 7.64
N ILE A 21 -1.35 -11.30 6.88
CA ILE A 21 -2.07 -10.13 7.38
C ILE A 21 -3.17 -9.75 6.38
N GLN A 22 -4.32 -9.33 6.88
CA GLN A 22 -5.40 -8.87 6.01
C GLN A 22 -5.18 -7.43 5.55
N PRO A 23 -5.57 -7.05 4.30
CA PRO A 23 -5.45 -5.68 3.80
C PRO A 23 -6.09 -4.63 4.71
N SER A 24 -7.22 -4.96 5.34
CA SER A 24 -7.88 -4.09 6.30
C SER A 24 -7.00 -3.74 7.51
N ILE A 25 -6.23 -4.70 8.04
CA ILE A 25 -5.29 -4.45 9.14
C ILE A 25 -4.15 -3.53 8.67
N VAL A 26 -3.63 -3.77 7.46
CA VAL A 26 -2.57 -2.95 6.86
C VAL A 26 -3.03 -1.50 6.71
N LEU A 27 -4.19 -1.28 6.06
CA LEU A 27 -4.66 0.08 5.75
C LEU A 27 -5.16 0.84 6.99
N ASN A 28 -5.57 0.14 8.06
CA ASN A 28 -5.99 0.79 9.30
C ASN A 28 -4.86 0.94 10.34
N ALA A 29 -3.65 0.46 10.05
CA ALA A 29 -2.53 0.51 11.01
C ALA A 29 -2.01 1.93 11.26
N SER A 30 -2.13 2.84 10.29
CA SER A 30 -1.73 4.25 10.40
C SER A 30 -2.54 5.11 9.43
N PRO A 31 -2.81 6.38 9.74
CA PRO A 31 -3.54 7.28 8.83
C PRO A 31 -2.75 7.62 7.56
N VAL A 32 -1.43 7.51 7.63
CA VAL A 32 -0.53 7.71 6.50
C VAL A 32 0.39 6.51 6.38
N MET A 33 0.49 5.98 5.17
CA MET A 33 1.45 4.95 4.79
C MET A 33 2.61 5.62 4.07
N PRO A 34 3.83 5.63 4.65
CA PRO A 34 5.00 6.21 4.00
C PRO A 34 5.38 5.38 2.77
N VAL A 35 5.48 6.06 1.62
CA VAL A 35 5.99 5.48 0.37
C VAL A 35 7.49 5.73 0.34
N MET A 36 8.27 4.72 0.70
CA MET A 36 9.70 4.83 0.92
C MET A 36 10.51 4.44 -0.32
N VAL A 37 11.45 5.28 -0.69
CA VAL A 37 12.47 4.99 -1.71
C VAL A 37 13.84 4.96 -1.01
N ILE A 38 14.34 3.76 -0.74
CA ILE A 38 15.62 3.58 -0.03
C ILE A 38 16.73 3.51 -1.06
N GLN A 39 17.58 4.53 -1.11
CA GLN A 39 18.73 4.59 -2.02
C GLN A 39 19.94 3.88 -1.42
N ASP A 40 20.22 4.13 -0.15
CA ASP A 40 21.35 3.58 0.58
C ASP A 40 20.85 2.62 1.65
N LEU A 41 21.33 1.39 1.61
CA LEU A 41 20.89 0.32 2.51
C LEU A 41 21.11 0.66 3.99
N GLU A 42 22.18 1.36 4.31
CA GLU A 42 22.50 1.79 5.68
C GLU A 42 21.42 2.68 6.32
N ASN A 43 20.60 3.37 5.50
CA ASN A 43 19.50 4.22 5.96
C ASN A 43 18.21 3.44 6.24
N ALA A 44 18.10 2.19 5.79
CA ALA A 44 16.85 1.41 5.83
C ALA A 44 16.31 1.23 7.25
N VAL A 45 17.11 0.64 8.12
CA VAL A 45 16.72 0.35 9.51
C VAL A 45 16.57 1.62 10.35
N PRO A 46 17.51 2.61 10.31
CA PRO A 46 17.34 3.87 11.03
C PRO A 46 16.09 4.64 10.63
N LEU A 47 15.77 4.74 9.32
CA LEU A 47 14.57 5.39 8.81
C LEU A 47 13.30 4.69 9.33
N ALA A 48 13.25 3.37 9.24
CA ALA A 48 12.12 2.58 9.73
C ALA A 48 11.91 2.76 11.25
N LYS A 49 12.99 2.74 12.04
CA LYS A 49 12.94 3.00 13.49
C LYS A 49 12.41 4.39 13.80
N ALA A 50 12.84 5.40 13.06
CA ALA A 50 12.37 6.78 13.25
C ALA A 50 10.87 6.94 12.95
N LEU A 51 10.37 6.31 11.87
CA LEU A 51 8.95 6.30 11.54
C LEU A 51 8.12 5.59 12.62
N VAL A 52 8.57 4.42 13.07
CA VAL A 52 7.90 3.65 14.14
C VAL A 52 7.91 4.41 15.47
N ALA A 53 9.02 5.07 15.82
CA ALA A 53 9.09 5.93 17.00
C ALA A 53 8.12 7.12 16.93
N GLY A 54 7.81 7.60 15.73
CA GLY A 54 6.78 8.61 15.47
C GLY A 54 5.35 8.05 15.43
N GLY A 55 5.16 6.73 15.61
CA GLY A 55 3.85 6.07 15.64
C GLY A 55 3.39 5.50 14.30
N ILE A 56 4.15 5.63 13.24
CA ILE A 56 3.85 5.04 11.92
C ILE A 56 4.39 3.62 11.86
N ARG A 57 3.50 2.63 11.92
CA ARG A 57 3.89 1.21 11.95
C ARG A 57 3.86 0.51 10.62
N VAL A 58 3.07 0.98 9.66
CA VAL A 58 2.97 0.40 8.30
C VAL A 58 3.97 1.10 7.38
N LEU A 59 4.83 0.33 6.71
CA LEU A 59 5.95 0.84 5.90
C LEU A 59 5.91 0.21 4.51
N GLU A 60 5.71 1.03 3.46
CA GLU A 60 5.78 0.59 2.05
C GLU A 60 7.17 0.88 1.49
N ILE A 61 8.02 -0.14 1.32
CA ILE A 61 9.33 -0.04 0.67
C ILE A 61 9.16 -0.34 -0.82
N THR A 62 9.38 0.66 -1.67
CA THR A 62 9.19 0.51 -3.11
C THR A 62 10.36 -0.20 -3.78
N LEU A 63 10.07 -1.17 -4.69
CA LEU A 63 11.08 -1.89 -5.49
C LEU A 63 11.63 -1.03 -6.63
N ARG A 64 11.99 0.23 -6.33
CA ARG A 64 12.56 1.18 -7.29
C ARG A 64 14.08 1.31 -7.22
N THR A 65 14.71 0.58 -6.31
CA THR A 65 16.17 0.59 -6.12
C THR A 65 16.69 -0.84 -6.00
N ALA A 66 17.96 -1.02 -6.31
CA ALA A 66 18.61 -2.35 -6.22
C ALA A 66 18.68 -2.88 -4.77
N VAL A 67 18.65 -1.99 -3.78
CA VAL A 67 18.77 -2.35 -2.35
C VAL A 67 17.41 -2.64 -1.69
N ALA A 68 16.30 -2.42 -2.39
CA ALA A 68 14.96 -2.46 -1.79
C ALA A 68 14.61 -3.80 -1.11
N LEU A 69 14.87 -4.93 -1.77
CA LEU A 69 14.61 -6.26 -1.19
C LEU A 69 15.45 -6.52 0.05
N GLU A 70 16.72 -6.10 0.04
CA GLU A 70 17.58 -6.24 1.21
C GLU A 70 17.13 -5.30 2.34
N ALA A 71 16.69 -4.09 2.02
CA ALA A 71 16.09 -3.17 2.98
C ALA A 71 14.84 -3.77 3.65
N ILE A 72 13.96 -4.40 2.88
CA ILE A 72 12.79 -5.13 3.42
C ILE A 72 13.25 -6.20 4.41
N ARG A 73 14.27 -7.01 4.04
CA ARG A 73 14.79 -8.09 4.88
C ARG A 73 15.34 -7.58 6.21
N GLN A 74 16.14 -6.53 6.17
CA GLN A 74 16.72 -5.95 7.37
C GLN A 74 15.66 -5.30 8.26
N ILE A 75 14.76 -4.50 7.69
CA ILE A 75 13.68 -3.85 8.47
C ILE A 75 12.78 -4.90 9.12
N SER A 76 12.38 -5.94 8.38
CA SER A 76 11.52 -7.00 8.90
C SER A 76 12.15 -7.75 10.09
N LYS A 77 13.49 -7.88 10.09
CA LYS A 77 14.24 -8.55 11.15
C LYS A 77 14.55 -7.64 12.34
N GLU A 78 14.87 -6.36 12.09
CA GLU A 78 15.52 -5.49 13.08
C GLU A 78 14.59 -4.41 13.64
N VAL A 79 13.36 -4.27 13.11
CA VAL A 79 12.39 -3.27 13.56
C VAL A 79 11.12 -3.98 14.05
N PRO A 80 11.13 -4.49 15.29
CA PRO A 80 9.96 -5.17 15.83
C PRO A 80 8.76 -4.21 15.91
N GLY A 81 7.59 -4.69 15.52
CA GLY A 81 6.37 -3.91 15.50
C GLY A 81 6.12 -3.13 14.21
N ALA A 82 7.06 -3.11 13.24
CA ALA A 82 6.81 -2.63 11.91
C ALA A 82 6.01 -3.64 11.09
N ILE A 83 5.01 -3.17 10.36
CA ILE A 83 4.27 -3.91 9.32
C ILE A 83 4.95 -3.56 8.00
N VAL A 84 5.83 -4.44 7.54
CA VAL A 84 6.70 -4.18 6.39
C VAL A 84 6.09 -4.72 5.11
N GLY A 85 5.92 -3.88 4.11
CA GLY A 85 5.42 -4.26 2.79
C GLY A 85 6.30 -3.77 1.66
N ALA A 86 6.11 -4.40 0.50
CA ALA A 86 6.79 -4.03 -0.73
C ALA A 86 5.85 -3.24 -1.64
N GLY A 87 6.29 -2.07 -2.11
CA GLY A 87 5.60 -1.27 -3.10
C GLY A 87 6.20 -1.38 -4.49
N THR A 88 5.46 -0.91 -5.49
CA THR A 88 5.87 -0.95 -6.91
C THR A 88 6.08 -2.38 -7.40
N ILE A 89 5.22 -3.30 -6.98
CA ILE A 89 5.19 -4.67 -7.48
C ILE A 89 4.55 -4.66 -8.87
N LEU A 90 5.30 -5.09 -9.88
CA LEU A 90 4.87 -5.08 -11.29
C LEU A 90 4.68 -6.49 -11.86
N THR A 91 5.34 -7.49 -11.26
CA THR A 91 5.33 -8.87 -11.78
C THR A 91 5.14 -9.91 -10.67
N PRO A 92 4.71 -11.14 -11.00
CA PRO A 92 4.67 -12.27 -10.07
C PRO A 92 6.01 -12.58 -9.40
N GLU A 93 7.11 -12.44 -10.14
CA GLU A 93 8.47 -12.70 -9.64
C GLU A 93 8.83 -11.68 -8.56
N GLN A 94 8.47 -10.41 -8.74
CA GLN A 94 8.68 -9.38 -7.73
C GLN A 94 7.83 -9.61 -6.49
N LEU A 95 6.58 -10.07 -6.65
CA LEU A 95 5.72 -10.44 -5.53
C LEU A 95 6.35 -11.56 -4.70
N LYS A 96 6.83 -12.62 -5.36
CA LYS A 96 7.53 -13.73 -4.72
C LYS A 96 8.81 -13.28 -4.02
N ALA A 97 9.64 -12.47 -4.68
CA ALA A 97 10.87 -11.95 -4.10
C ALA A 97 10.62 -11.08 -2.86
N ALA A 98 9.54 -10.29 -2.87
CA ALA A 98 9.13 -9.49 -1.71
C ALA A 98 8.69 -10.37 -0.53
N GLU A 99 7.92 -11.43 -0.81
CA GLU A 99 7.52 -12.42 0.18
C GLU A 99 8.73 -13.13 0.82
N GLU A 100 9.69 -13.56 0.00
CA GLU A 100 10.94 -14.18 0.44
C GLU A 100 11.85 -13.20 1.23
N ALA A 101 11.77 -11.91 0.93
CA ALA A 101 12.47 -10.87 1.67
C ALA A 101 11.83 -10.56 3.05
N GLY A 102 10.66 -11.11 3.35
CA GLY A 102 9.99 -10.92 4.63
C GLY A 102 8.89 -9.87 4.64
N ALA A 103 8.49 -9.34 3.48
CA ALA A 103 7.30 -8.52 3.39
C ALA A 103 6.06 -9.31 3.85
N VAL A 104 5.09 -8.63 4.47
CA VAL A 104 3.81 -9.23 4.89
C VAL A 104 2.64 -8.72 4.05
N PHE A 105 2.84 -7.69 3.24
CA PHE A 105 1.90 -7.22 2.23
C PHE A 105 2.66 -6.66 1.01
N ALA A 106 1.94 -6.52 -0.10
CA ALA A 106 2.45 -5.99 -1.36
C ALA A 106 1.49 -4.94 -1.92
N ILE A 107 2.06 -3.93 -2.56
CA ILE A 107 1.32 -2.87 -3.25
C ILE A 107 1.82 -2.74 -4.68
N SER A 108 0.91 -2.73 -5.64
CA SER A 108 1.22 -2.46 -7.05
C SER A 108 0.66 -1.11 -7.50
N PRO A 109 1.25 -0.46 -8.49
CA PRO A 109 0.72 0.81 -9.02
C PRO A 109 -0.56 0.63 -9.86
N GLY A 110 -0.79 -0.56 -10.38
CA GLY A 110 -1.94 -0.99 -11.15
C GLY A 110 -2.20 -2.47 -10.92
N LEU A 111 -3.17 -3.05 -11.61
CA LEU A 111 -3.45 -4.47 -11.55
C LEU A 111 -3.42 -5.13 -12.94
N THR A 112 -2.99 -6.37 -12.96
CA THR A 112 -3.06 -7.23 -14.15
C THR A 112 -3.59 -8.61 -13.75
N PRO A 113 -4.29 -9.32 -14.64
CA PRO A 113 -4.76 -10.69 -14.34
C PRO A 113 -3.63 -11.62 -13.88
N THR A 114 -2.45 -11.51 -14.49
CA THR A 114 -1.28 -12.32 -14.14
C THR A 114 -0.83 -12.08 -12.69
N LEU A 115 -0.78 -10.81 -12.27
CA LEU A 115 -0.40 -10.46 -10.90
C LEU A 115 -1.49 -10.88 -9.89
N LEU A 116 -2.77 -10.73 -10.25
CA LEU A 116 -3.90 -11.16 -9.41
C LEU A 116 -3.89 -12.67 -9.18
N VAL A 117 -3.65 -13.48 -10.23
CA VAL A 117 -3.51 -14.94 -10.11
C VAL A 117 -2.32 -15.32 -9.23
N ALA A 118 -1.19 -14.61 -9.34
CA ALA A 118 -0.04 -14.87 -8.46
C ALA A 118 -0.36 -14.53 -7.00
N ALA A 119 -1.08 -13.44 -6.74
CA ALA A 119 -1.47 -13.02 -5.41
C ALA A 119 -2.40 -14.02 -4.70
N GLN A 120 -3.23 -14.77 -5.44
CA GLN A 120 -4.05 -15.85 -4.88
C GLN A 120 -3.23 -17.00 -4.29
N LYS A 121 -1.98 -17.17 -4.75
CA LYS A 121 -1.07 -18.24 -4.31
C LYS A 121 -0.03 -17.74 -3.30
N SER A 122 0.09 -16.42 -3.13
CA SER A 122 1.05 -15.78 -2.23
C SER A 122 0.55 -15.80 -0.79
N SER A 123 1.44 -15.92 0.18
CA SER A 123 1.10 -15.77 1.61
C SER A 123 1.03 -14.30 2.06
N ILE A 124 1.35 -13.35 1.19
CA ILE A 124 1.25 -11.92 1.49
C ILE A 124 0.11 -11.27 0.71
N ALA A 125 -0.62 -10.37 1.39
CA ALA A 125 -1.75 -9.68 0.80
C ALA A 125 -1.29 -8.73 -0.33
N LEU A 126 -1.98 -8.76 -1.48
CA LEU A 126 -1.82 -7.76 -2.53
C LEU A 126 -2.90 -6.68 -2.37
N ILE A 127 -2.48 -5.42 -2.32
CA ILE A 127 -3.32 -4.23 -2.39
C ILE A 127 -3.01 -3.54 -3.73
N PRO A 128 -3.73 -3.88 -4.80
CA PRO A 128 -3.39 -3.38 -6.12
C PRO A 128 -3.87 -1.96 -6.34
N GLY A 129 -3.14 -1.23 -7.20
CA GLY A 129 -3.54 0.08 -7.68
C GLY A 129 -4.67 0.00 -8.71
N ILE A 130 -5.56 0.98 -8.65
CA ILE A 130 -6.58 1.24 -9.69
C ILE A 130 -6.65 2.75 -9.96
N SER A 131 -7.08 3.11 -11.16
CA SER A 131 -7.31 4.48 -11.59
C SER A 131 -8.71 4.71 -12.16
N ASN A 132 -9.47 3.64 -12.40
CA ASN A 132 -10.81 3.69 -13.00
C ASN A 132 -11.69 2.51 -12.54
N LEU A 133 -12.99 2.60 -12.90
CA LEU A 133 -14.00 1.62 -12.48
C LEU A 133 -13.80 0.22 -13.10
N SER A 134 -13.29 0.13 -14.35
CA SER A 134 -13.07 -1.17 -14.98
C SER A 134 -11.98 -1.96 -14.27
N GLU A 135 -10.91 -1.30 -13.84
CA GLU A 135 -9.86 -1.90 -13.02
C GLU A 135 -10.39 -2.31 -11.65
N LEU A 136 -11.21 -1.44 -11.01
CA LEU A 136 -11.85 -1.75 -9.74
C LEU A 136 -12.71 -3.01 -9.84
N MET A 137 -13.59 -3.07 -10.85
CA MET A 137 -14.47 -4.22 -11.10
C MET A 137 -13.67 -5.50 -11.33
N LEU A 138 -12.59 -5.43 -12.12
CA LEU A 138 -11.70 -6.57 -12.34
C LEU A 138 -11.09 -7.06 -11.03
N GLY A 139 -10.59 -6.16 -10.17
CA GLY A 139 -10.06 -6.54 -8.85
C GLY A 139 -11.12 -7.20 -7.97
N MET A 140 -12.36 -6.71 -8.00
CA MET A 140 -13.49 -7.28 -7.26
C MET A 140 -13.88 -8.69 -7.77
N GLU A 141 -13.78 -8.96 -9.07
CA GLU A 141 -13.99 -10.31 -9.63
C GLU A 141 -13.00 -11.33 -9.04
N TYR A 142 -11.78 -10.88 -8.68
CA TYR A 142 -10.79 -11.69 -7.98
C TYR A 142 -10.98 -11.71 -6.45
N GLY A 143 -12.04 -11.09 -5.93
CA GLY A 143 -12.40 -11.11 -4.50
C GLY A 143 -11.69 -10.06 -3.67
N LEU A 144 -11.12 -9.02 -4.29
CA LEU A 144 -10.51 -7.89 -3.59
C LEU A 144 -11.55 -6.82 -3.21
N ASP A 145 -11.33 -6.19 -2.07
CA ASP A 145 -12.14 -5.09 -1.53
C ASP A 145 -11.30 -3.92 -0.99
N HIS A 146 -9.97 -4.06 -1.02
CA HIS A 146 -9.01 -3.03 -0.60
C HIS A 146 -8.06 -2.71 -1.73
N PHE A 147 -7.94 -1.42 -2.08
CA PHE A 147 -7.21 -0.96 -3.25
C PHE A 147 -6.35 0.27 -2.93
N LYS A 148 -5.22 0.39 -3.62
CA LYS A 148 -4.55 1.67 -3.79
C LYS A 148 -5.27 2.45 -4.89
N PHE A 149 -5.61 3.72 -4.67
CA PHE A 149 -6.09 4.61 -5.72
C PHE A 149 -4.91 5.46 -6.22
N PHE A 150 -4.45 5.21 -7.45
CA PHE A 150 -3.20 5.79 -7.97
C PHE A 150 -3.24 6.04 -9.48
N PRO A 151 -2.67 7.16 -9.95
CA PRO A 151 -2.19 8.33 -9.19
C PRO A 151 -3.38 9.22 -8.75
N ALA A 152 -3.60 9.37 -7.44
CA ALA A 152 -4.88 9.84 -6.88
C ALA A 152 -5.35 11.19 -7.45
N GLU A 153 -4.55 12.24 -7.35
CA GLU A 153 -4.94 13.57 -7.84
C GLU A 153 -5.20 13.56 -9.37
N ASN A 154 -4.34 12.88 -10.14
CA ASN A 154 -4.45 12.84 -11.61
C ASN A 154 -5.58 11.90 -12.09
N ALA A 155 -6.00 10.94 -11.26
CA ALA A 155 -7.11 10.03 -11.57
C ALA A 155 -8.48 10.55 -11.12
N GLY A 156 -8.59 11.83 -10.76
CA GLY A 156 -9.84 12.47 -10.38
C GLY A 156 -10.03 12.73 -8.90
N GLY A 157 -9.07 12.35 -8.05
CA GLY A 157 -8.98 12.74 -6.64
C GLY A 157 -10.22 12.42 -5.80
N ILE A 158 -10.52 13.31 -4.88
CA ILE A 158 -11.69 13.24 -4.00
C ILE A 158 -13.02 13.13 -4.76
N PRO A 159 -13.28 13.87 -5.84
CA PRO A 159 -14.51 13.71 -6.63
C PRO A 159 -14.71 12.29 -7.15
N MET A 160 -13.65 11.64 -7.66
CA MET A 160 -13.73 10.26 -8.16
C MET A 160 -14.05 9.27 -7.02
N LEU A 161 -13.37 9.36 -5.88
CA LEU A 161 -13.62 8.50 -4.72
C LEU A 161 -15.04 8.65 -4.17
N LYS A 162 -15.57 9.89 -4.14
CA LYS A 162 -16.98 10.14 -3.77
C LYS A 162 -17.96 9.52 -4.76
N ALA A 163 -17.67 9.60 -6.05
CA ALA A 163 -18.51 9.01 -7.09
C ALA A 163 -18.54 7.47 -7.00
N ILE A 164 -17.42 6.84 -6.63
CA ILE A 164 -17.34 5.38 -6.42
C ILE A 164 -18.14 4.95 -5.19
N ALA A 165 -18.15 5.72 -4.12
CA ALA A 165 -18.78 5.34 -2.85
C ALA A 165 -20.28 5.04 -2.97
N GLY A 166 -20.99 5.66 -3.92
CA GLY A 166 -22.40 5.42 -4.16
C GLY A 166 -22.69 3.99 -4.69
N PRO A 167 -22.20 3.64 -5.89
CA PRO A 167 -22.46 2.34 -6.51
C PRO A 167 -21.67 1.18 -5.88
N ILE A 168 -20.53 1.44 -5.24
CA ILE A 168 -19.61 0.40 -4.74
C ILE A 168 -19.16 0.74 -3.30
N PRO A 169 -20.08 0.73 -2.31
CA PRO A 169 -19.76 1.17 -0.95
C PRO A 169 -18.89 0.19 -0.15
N GLN A 170 -18.73 -1.05 -0.62
CA GLN A 170 -17.99 -2.11 0.07
C GLN A 170 -16.49 -2.06 -0.11
N VAL A 171 -15.95 -1.18 -0.96
CA VAL A 171 -14.51 -1.08 -1.21
C VAL A 171 -13.86 0.00 -0.37
N THR A 172 -12.59 -0.25 -0.01
CA THR A 172 -11.76 0.66 0.80
C THR A 172 -10.51 1.03 0.04
N PHE A 173 -10.12 2.29 0.13
CA PHE A 173 -8.99 2.84 -0.62
C PHE A 173 -7.86 3.36 0.27
N CYS A 174 -6.64 3.28 -0.29
CA CYS A 174 -5.46 4.05 0.09
C CYS A 174 -5.07 4.96 -1.09
N PRO A 175 -5.61 6.19 -1.17
CA PRO A 175 -5.20 7.14 -2.20
C PRO A 175 -3.72 7.49 -2.07
N THR A 176 -3.03 7.53 -3.21
CA THR A 176 -1.59 7.80 -3.29
C THR A 176 -1.28 8.58 -4.56
N GLY A 177 -0.40 9.57 -4.49
CA GLY A 177 -0.01 10.40 -5.63
C GLY A 177 -0.66 11.78 -5.61
N GLY A 178 0.18 12.82 -5.43
CA GLY A 178 -0.26 14.20 -5.24
C GLY A 178 -0.76 14.54 -3.83
N ILE A 179 -0.64 13.60 -2.88
CA ILE A 179 -1.08 13.80 -1.50
C ILE A 179 0.06 14.33 -0.64
N SER A 180 -0.25 15.30 0.21
CA SER A 180 0.67 16.00 1.08
C SER A 180 -0.01 16.42 2.39
N LEU A 181 0.72 17.06 3.29
CA LEU A 181 0.17 17.65 4.52
C LEU A 181 -1.00 18.63 4.26
N ALA A 182 -1.04 19.25 3.08
CA ALA A 182 -2.08 20.24 2.76
C ALA A 182 -3.45 19.62 2.45
N ASN A 183 -3.50 18.37 1.94
CA ASN A 183 -4.74 17.76 1.45
C ASN A 183 -5.08 16.39 2.04
N TYR A 184 -4.18 15.74 2.78
CA TYR A 184 -4.41 14.37 3.26
C TYR A 184 -5.65 14.23 4.16
N ASN A 185 -5.95 15.23 4.96
CA ASN A 185 -7.15 15.23 5.81
C ASN A 185 -8.45 15.24 5.02
N ASP A 186 -8.48 15.89 3.86
CA ASP A 186 -9.70 15.91 3.04
C ASP A 186 -9.97 14.54 2.39
N TYR A 187 -8.92 13.77 2.12
CA TYR A 187 -9.04 12.36 1.74
C TYR A 187 -9.50 11.49 2.91
N LEU A 188 -8.92 11.67 4.10
CA LEU A 188 -9.25 10.86 5.29
C LEU A 188 -10.69 11.07 5.80
N LYS A 189 -11.38 12.15 5.43
CA LYS A 189 -12.81 12.39 5.72
C LYS A 189 -13.76 11.52 4.88
N LEU A 190 -13.27 10.88 3.82
CA LEU A 190 -14.11 10.03 2.97
C LEU A 190 -14.35 8.68 3.63
N SER A 191 -15.60 8.21 3.63
CA SER A 191 -16.00 6.96 4.27
C SER A 191 -15.36 5.71 3.65
N ASN A 192 -14.92 5.79 2.39
CA ASN A 192 -14.25 4.71 1.67
C ASN A 192 -12.72 4.85 1.64
N VAL A 193 -12.12 5.70 2.50
CA VAL A 193 -10.68 5.89 2.62
C VAL A 193 -10.22 5.48 4.00
N ALA A 194 -9.34 4.49 4.09
CA ALA A 194 -8.78 4.02 5.37
C ALA A 194 -7.54 4.81 5.76
N CYS A 195 -6.62 5.02 4.83
CA CYS A 195 -5.39 5.79 5.00
C CYS A 195 -5.01 6.45 3.67
N VAL A 196 -3.94 7.24 3.68
CA VAL A 196 -3.35 7.80 2.46
C VAL A 196 -1.90 7.36 2.31
N GLY A 197 -1.44 7.20 1.07
CA GLY A 197 -0.02 6.96 0.78
C GLY A 197 0.70 8.27 0.50
N GLY A 198 1.86 8.49 1.15
CA GLY A 198 2.62 9.71 0.95
C GLY A 198 4.12 9.58 1.21
N SER A 199 4.90 10.40 0.53
CA SER A 199 6.36 10.41 0.66
C SER A 199 6.89 11.53 1.57
N TRP A 200 6.05 12.44 2.01
CA TRP A 200 6.47 13.61 2.80
C TRP A 200 6.96 13.30 4.22
N LEU A 201 6.70 12.07 4.71
CA LEU A 201 7.20 11.61 6.02
C LEU A 201 8.70 11.32 6.01
N ALA A 202 9.27 11.08 4.84
CA ALA A 202 10.68 10.79 4.65
C ALA A 202 11.24 11.59 3.45
N PRO A 203 11.34 12.94 3.57
CA PRO A 203 11.88 13.77 2.50
C PRO A 203 13.32 13.35 2.16
N ALA A 204 13.67 13.39 0.89
CA ALA A 204 14.95 12.88 0.42
C ALA A 204 16.17 13.60 1.04
N ASP A 205 16.07 14.89 1.25
CA ASP A 205 17.10 15.73 1.91
C ASP A 205 17.24 15.38 3.40
N VAL A 206 16.14 15.15 4.11
CA VAL A 206 16.13 14.73 5.52
C VAL A 206 16.79 13.35 5.67
N VAL A 207 16.43 12.41 4.80
CA VAL A 207 17.01 11.05 4.78
C VAL A 207 18.50 11.11 4.43
N LYS A 208 18.89 11.88 3.42
CA LYS A 208 20.29 12.08 3.02
C LYS A 208 21.16 12.64 4.16
N ASN A 209 20.58 13.57 4.93
CA ASN A 209 21.26 14.18 6.08
C ASN A 209 21.18 13.30 7.34
N LYS A 210 20.53 12.13 7.27
CA LYS A 210 20.32 11.22 8.41
C LYS A 210 19.64 11.90 9.61
N ASP A 211 18.76 12.88 9.35
CA ASP A 211 18.01 13.57 10.40
C ASP A 211 16.79 12.76 10.82
N TRP A 212 17.06 11.70 11.58
CA TRP A 212 16.02 10.77 12.05
C TRP A 212 15.07 11.41 13.06
N ALA A 213 15.52 12.42 13.79
CA ALA A 213 14.67 13.18 14.70
C ALA A 213 13.58 13.92 13.91
N LYS A 214 13.93 14.53 12.78
CA LYS A 214 12.97 15.19 11.89
C LYS A 214 11.98 14.22 11.27
N VAL A 215 12.41 13.01 10.89
CA VAL A 215 11.50 11.95 10.41
C VAL A 215 10.49 11.59 11.50
N THR A 216 10.94 11.39 12.74
CA THR A 216 10.06 11.10 13.88
C THR A 216 9.07 12.22 14.13
N GLU A 217 9.50 13.47 14.09
CA GLU A 217 8.63 14.65 14.21
C GLU A 217 7.55 14.69 13.11
N LEU A 218 7.94 14.48 11.84
CA LEU A 218 6.99 14.46 10.71
C LEU A 218 5.95 13.35 10.84
N ALA A 219 6.36 12.17 11.33
CA ALA A 219 5.45 11.06 11.59
C ALA A 219 4.46 11.41 12.72
N GLN A 220 4.92 11.99 13.82
CA GLN A 220 4.07 12.44 14.93
C GLN A 220 3.08 13.53 14.48
N GLN A 221 3.53 14.50 13.70
CA GLN A 221 2.67 15.54 13.14
C GLN A 221 1.57 14.98 12.24
N ALA A 222 1.90 14.01 11.39
CA ALA A 222 0.93 13.36 10.51
C ALA A 222 -0.16 12.59 11.29
N ILE A 223 0.17 12.02 12.44
CA ILE A 223 -0.81 11.35 13.31
C ILE A 223 -1.64 12.35 14.09
N ALA A 224 -0.98 13.33 14.73
CA ALA A 224 -1.66 14.34 15.55
C ALA A 224 -2.56 15.28 14.75
N GLY A 225 -2.23 15.49 13.47
CA GLY A 225 -2.99 16.36 12.57
C GLY A 225 -4.24 15.74 11.97
N VAL A 226 -4.58 14.47 12.29
CA VAL A 226 -5.76 13.78 11.72
C VAL A 226 -7.05 14.36 12.29
N ASN A 227 -7.93 14.83 11.39
CA ASN A 227 -9.27 15.32 11.68
C ASN A 227 -10.31 14.45 10.96
N ARG A 228 -10.65 13.30 11.52
CA ARG A 228 -11.73 12.40 11.04
C ARG A 228 -13.07 12.75 11.66
#